data_23e9cd2d6928417287cd7fdb4a4d7c35
#
_entry.id   23e9cd2d6928417287cd7fdb4a4d7c35
#
_cell.length_a   1.000
_cell.length_b   1.000
_cell.length_c   1.000
_cell.angle_alpha   90.00
_cell.angle_beta   90.00
_cell.angle_gamma   90.00
#
_symmetry.space_group_name_H-M   'P 1'
#
loop_
_entity.id
_entity.type
_entity.pdbx_description
1 polymer ?
#
loop_
_entity_poly.entity_id
_entity_poly.type
_entity_poly.pdbx_seq_one_letter_code
_entity_poly.pdbx_strand_id
1 'polypeptide(L)'
;IFILFKEGKTITHKLTIQEGSTIYDLQKLLDNSFLINNCYYLDCIDSQYPFKEGILFPNTYFYKKDMLASSILKQSYNKLDLVLSELWSKKPPNNILKDKNEALILASIIEKEAGNDNEKSLIASVFLKRIEIGMRLQADPTIIYGLLPNFDGDIKKSDILDKNNPYNTYMIKSLPPTPIAIPSLTSIEAAVLSTPGEYLFFVANTPTSHYFSKTYDEHLSMIKTLGLNK
;
A
#
# COMPACT_ATOMS: atom_id res chain seq x y z
N ILE A 1 23.56 -36.27 -0.29
CA ILE A 1 24.51 -35.11 -0.39
C ILE A 1 25.45 -35.33 -1.60
N PHE A 2 26.17 -36.46 -1.71
CA PHE A 2 27.12 -36.72 -2.83
C PHE A 2 26.47 -36.71 -4.23
N ILE A 3 25.23 -37.17 -4.38
CA ILE A 3 24.48 -37.16 -5.66
C ILE A 3 24.15 -35.75 -6.07
N LEU A 4 23.73 -34.87 -5.15
CA LEU A 4 23.45 -33.46 -5.41
C LEU A 4 24.68 -32.69 -5.89
N PHE A 5 25.87 -32.99 -5.36
CA PHE A 5 27.14 -32.42 -5.82
C PHE A 5 27.49 -32.82 -7.26
N LYS A 6 27.22 -34.07 -7.65
CA LYS A 6 27.46 -34.57 -9.02
C LYS A 6 26.50 -33.96 -10.06
N GLU A 7 25.28 -33.64 -9.65
CA GLU A 7 24.25 -33.07 -10.53
C GLU A 7 24.26 -31.54 -10.58
N GLY A 8 25.14 -30.87 -9.84
CA GLY A 8 25.22 -29.41 -9.79
C GLY A 8 23.95 -28.72 -9.27
N LYS A 9 23.06 -29.48 -8.56
CA LYS A 9 21.81 -28.94 -8.00
C LYS A 9 22.13 -28.00 -6.83
N THR A 10 21.82 -26.73 -7.01
CA THR A 10 21.93 -25.72 -5.97
C THR A 10 20.64 -25.60 -5.18
N ILE A 11 20.73 -25.38 -3.88
CA ILE A 11 19.57 -25.12 -3.01
C ILE A 11 18.95 -23.78 -3.44
N THR A 12 17.66 -23.81 -3.70
CA THR A 12 16.87 -22.60 -4.03
C THR A 12 16.13 -22.15 -2.78
N HIS A 13 16.29 -20.90 -2.41
CA HIS A 13 15.57 -20.24 -1.32
C HIS A 13 14.43 -19.39 -1.88
N LYS A 14 13.51 -19.00 -0.99
CA LYS A 14 12.36 -18.12 -1.31
C LYS A 14 12.46 -16.84 -0.52
N LEU A 15 12.20 -15.71 -1.16
CA LEU A 15 11.96 -14.40 -0.55
C LEU A 15 10.54 -13.98 -0.94
N THR A 16 9.63 -13.92 0.02
CA THR A 16 8.25 -13.45 -0.21
C THR A 16 8.14 -12.00 0.23
N ILE A 17 8.00 -11.10 -0.75
CA ILE A 17 7.63 -9.71 -0.53
C ILE A 17 6.11 -9.69 -0.43
N GLN A 18 5.60 -9.37 0.76
CA GLN A 18 4.16 -9.39 1.04
C GLN A 18 3.53 -8.03 0.73
N GLU A 19 2.30 -8.05 0.22
CA GLU A 19 1.44 -6.87 0.16
C GLU A 19 1.22 -6.29 1.57
N GLY A 20 1.02 -4.98 1.65
CA GLY A 20 0.84 -4.27 2.91
C GLY A 20 2.10 -4.10 3.76
N SER A 21 3.25 -4.71 3.37
CA SER A 21 4.54 -4.50 4.03
C SER A 21 5.10 -3.11 3.74
N THR A 22 5.82 -2.56 4.70
CA THR A 22 6.55 -1.31 4.57
C THR A 22 8.02 -1.54 4.18
N ILE A 23 8.71 -0.48 3.82
CA ILE A 23 10.18 -0.52 3.59
C ILE A 23 10.94 -0.99 4.84
N TYR A 24 10.43 -0.73 6.05
CA TYR A 24 11.00 -1.21 7.31
C TYR A 24 10.85 -2.73 7.47
N ASP A 25 9.71 -3.28 7.06
CA ASP A 25 9.47 -4.73 7.08
C ASP A 25 10.31 -5.43 6.03
N LEU A 26 10.45 -4.83 4.85
CA LEU A 26 11.35 -5.31 3.79
C LEU A 26 12.80 -5.39 4.28
N GLN A 27 13.28 -4.36 4.99
CA GLN A 27 14.64 -4.36 5.53
C GLN A 27 14.84 -5.54 6.49
N LYS A 28 13.92 -5.77 7.42
CA LYS A 28 13.96 -6.93 8.32
C LYS A 28 13.93 -8.27 7.57
N LEU A 29 13.13 -8.34 6.49
CA LEU A 29 13.03 -9.54 5.66
C LEU A 29 14.37 -9.84 4.97
N LEU A 30 15.05 -8.83 4.44
CA LEU A 30 16.35 -8.98 3.79
C LEU A 30 17.44 -9.39 4.79
N ASP A 31 17.46 -8.79 5.97
CA ASP A 31 18.46 -9.08 7.02
C ASP A 31 18.31 -10.51 7.56
N ASN A 32 17.11 -11.11 7.49
CA ASN A 32 16.86 -12.49 7.87
C ASN A 32 16.95 -13.49 6.69
N SER A 33 17.39 -13.05 5.52
CA SER A 33 17.54 -13.90 4.33
C SER A 33 18.97 -14.42 4.16
N PHE A 34 19.18 -15.33 3.20
CA PHE A 34 20.52 -15.77 2.78
C PHE A 34 21.07 -14.92 1.61
N LEU A 35 20.47 -13.77 1.33
CA LEU A 35 20.96 -12.79 0.36
C LEU A 35 22.10 -11.97 0.98
N ILE A 36 23.00 -11.51 0.14
CA ILE A 36 23.91 -10.41 0.51
C ILE A 36 23.11 -9.12 0.38
N ASN A 37 22.78 -8.48 1.50
CA ASN A 37 22.04 -7.21 1.49
C ASN A 37 22.97 -6.07 1.09
N ASN A 38 22.92 -5.71 -0.18
CA ASN A 38 23.64 -4.60 -0.80
C ASN A 38 22.68 -3.48 -1.26
N CYS A 39 21.50 -3.38 -0.62
CA CYS A 39 20.44 -2.47 -1.04
C CYS A 39 19.59 -2.04 0.16
N TYR A 40 20.15 -1.21 1.01
CA TYR A 40 19.47 -0.69 2.19
C TYR A 40 18.38 0.32 1.80
N TYR A 41 17.17 0.14 2.32
CA TYR A 41 16.04 1.03 2.04
C TYR A 41 15.86 1.36 0.55
N LEU A 42 16.13 0.36 -0.32
CA LEU A 42 16.03 0.46 -1.78
C LEU A 42 16.96 1.52 -2.43
N ASP A 43 18.07 1.83 -1.80
CA ASP A 43 19.10 2.76 -2.32
C ASP A 43 19.70 2.29 -3.66
N CYS A 44 19.74 0.97 -3.90
CA CYS A 44 20.24 0.36 -5.13
C CYS A 44 19.27 0.47 -6.33
N ILE A 45 18.02 0.93 -6.11
CA ILE A 45 17.01 1.07 -7.16
C ILE A 45 17.11 2.48 -7.75
N ASP A 46 17.50 2.54 -9.02
CA ASP A 46 17.35 3.75 -9.83
C ASP A 46 15.89 3.86 -10.29
N SER A 47 15.08 4.53 -9.46
CA SER A 47 13.63 4.61 -9.61
C SER A 47 13.23 5.89 -10.32
N GLN A 48 12.27 5.80 -11.26
CA GLN A 48 11.61 6.97 -11.81
C GLN A 48 10.63 7.64 -10.83
N TYR A 49 10.27 6.96 -9.74
CA TYR A 49 9.40 7.50 -8.70
C TYR A 49 10.21 8.33 -7.70
N PRO A 50 9.67 9.47 -7.19
CA PRO A 50 10.39 10.36 -6.27
C PRO A 50 10.49 9.82 -4.84
N PHE A 51 10.07 8.58 -4.60
CA PHE A 51 10.04 7.90 -3.31
C PHE A 51 10.58 6.48 -3.43
N LYS A 52 10.85 5.84 -2.28
CA LYS A 52 11.31 4.45 -2.19
C LYS A 52 10.25 3.51 -1.61
N GLU A 53 9.29 4.01 -0.85
CA GLU A 53 8.20 3.20 -0.32
C GLU A 53 7.23 2.78 -1.43
N GLY A 54 6.70 1.54 -1.36
CA GLY A 54 5.63 1.06 -2.24
C GLY A 54 6.03 0.76 -3.69
N ILE A 55 7.33 0.81 -4.04
CA ILE A 55 7.81 0.66 -5.43
C ILE A 55 8.18 -0.79 -5.82
N LEU A 56 7.77 -1.77 -5.03
CA LEU A 56 8.03 -3.18 -5.33
C LEU A 56 6.73 -3.92 -5.63
N PHE A 57 6.82 -4.94 -6.50
CA PHE A 57 5.69 -5.83 -6.76
C PHE A 57 5.69 -6.98 -5.74
N PRO A 58 4.63 -7.19 -4.96
CA PRO A 58 4.53 -8.27 -4.01
C PRO A 58 4.48 -9.61 -4.75
N ASN A 59 5.39 -10.51 -4.41
CA ASN A 59 5.48 -11.85 -4.99
C ASN A 59 6.48 -12.70 -4.20
N THR A 60 6.51 -14.00 -4.49
CA THR A 60 7.58 -14.89 -4.05
C THR A 60 8.67 -14.96 -5.11
N TYR A 61 9.88 -14.57 -4.74
CA TYR A 61 11.08 -14.59 -5.57
C TYR A 61 12.00 -15.72 -5.15
N PHE A 62 12.58 -16.42 -6.12
CA PHE A 62 13.50 -17.52 -5.87
C PHE A 62 14.94 -17.05 -6.05
N TYR A 63 15.82 -17.47 -5.14
CA TYR A 63 17.22 -17.06 -5.16
C TYR A 63 18.14 -18.17 -4.65
N LYS A 64 19.44 -18.06 -4.94
CA LYS A 64 20.48 -18.90 -4.39
C LYS A 64 21.15 -18.15 -3.23
N LYS A 65 21.68 -18.92 -2.25
CA LYS A 65 22.49 -18.35 -1.18
C LYS A 65 23.58 -17.44 -1.75
N ASP A 66 23.88 -16.36 -1.06
CA ASP A 66 24.86 -15.34 -1.40
C ASP A 66 24.60 -14.55 -2.70
N MET A 67 23.41 -14.65 -3.29
CA MET A 67 22.97 -13.70 -4.32
C MET A 67 22.79 -12.30 -3.74
N LEU A 68 23.04 -11.28 -4.56
CA LEU A 68 22.81 -9.89 -4.17
C LEU A 68 21.31 -9.59 -4.06
N ALA A 69 20.89 -8.96 -2.95
CA ALA A 69 19.51 -8.53 -2.75
C ALA A 69 19.05 -7.58 -3.86
N SER A 70 19.92 -6.71 -4.34
CA SER A 70 19.64 -5.78 -5.45
C SER A 70 19.12 -6.46 -6.72
N SER A 71 19.51 -7.70 -7.01
CA SER A 71 19.02 -8.41 -8.20
C SER A 71 17.53 -8.77 -8.07
N ILE A 72 17.12 -9.24 -6.89
CA ILE A 72 15.72 -9.57 -6.61
C ILE A 72 14.86 -8.29 -6.56
N LEU A 73 15.35 -7.27 -5.88
CA LEU A 73 14.64 -6.01 -5.72
C LEU A 73 14.45 -5.28 -7.05
N LYS A 74 15.46 -5.28 -7.93
CA LYS A 74 15.33 -4.76 -9.31
C LYS A 74 14.32 -5.54 -10.12
N GLN A 75 14.28 -6.86 -10.00
CA GLN A 75 13.27 -7.69 -10.67
C GLN A 75 11.85 -7.33 -10.19
N SER A 76 11.68 -7.15 -8.87
CA SER A 76 10.40 -6.75 -8.27
C SER A 76 9.97 -5.35 -8.72
N TYR A 77 10.88 -4.38 -8.70
CA TYR A 77 10.65 -3.02 -9.18
C TYR A 77 10.22 -2.99 -10.67
N ASN A 78 10.98 -3.66 -11.53
CA ASN A 78 10.69 -3.71 -12.96
C ASN A 78 9.32 -4.34 -13.24
N LYS A 79 8.93 -5.35 -12.45
CA LYS A 79 7.61 -5.96 -12.56
C LYS A 79 6.51 -4.98 -12.14
N LEU A 80 6.70 -4.22 -11.05
CA LEU A 80 5.73 -3.19 -10.65
C LEU A 80 5.57 -2.16 -11.76
N ASP A 81 6.67 -1.63 -12.27
CA ASP A 81 6.65 -0.57 -13.28
C ASP A 81 5.95 -1.02 -14.57
N LEU A 82 6.19 -2.26 -15.00
CA LEU A 82 5.50 -2.86 -16.15
C LEU A 82 3.99 -2.96 -15.90
N VAL A 83 3.58 -3.53 -14.77
CA VAL A 83 2.16 -3.71 -14.40
C VAL A 83 1.46 -2.36 -14.29
N LEU A 84 2.06 -1.41 -13.57
CA LEU A 84 1.48 -0.09 -13.40
C LEU A 84 1.38 0.68 -14.73
N SER A 85 2.37 0.55 -15.60
CA SER A 85 2.35 1.18 -16.94
C SER A 85 1.23 0.60 -17.79
N GLU A 86 1.03 -0.72 -17.77
CA GLU A 86 -0.06 -1.37 -18.48
C GLU A 86 -1.43 -0.93 -17.97
N LEU A 87 -1.62 -0.92 -16.65
CA LEU A 87 -2.87 -0.47 -16.03
C LEU A 87 -3.13 1.01 -16.30
N TRP A 88 -2.10 1.86 -16.19
CA TRP A 88 -2.21 3.28 -16.45
C TRP A 88 -2.66 3.60 -17.88
N SER A 89 -2.25 2.80 -18.86
CA SER A 89 -2.72 2.93 -20.25
C SER A 89 -4.22 2.68 -20.41
N LYS A 90 -4.83 1.97 -19.47
CA LYS A 90 -6.27 1.63 -19.44
C LYS A 90 -7.07 2.53 -18.50
N LYS A 91 -6.42 3.54 -17.88
CA LYS A 91 -7.04 4.44 -16.92
C LYS A 91 -8.28 5.13 -17.53
N PRO A 92 -9.46 5.05 -16.88
CA PRO A 92 -10.65 5.75 -17.35
C PRO A 92 -10.43 7.27 -17.38
N PRO A 93 -10.99 7.99 -18.38
CA PRO A 93 -10.79 9.44 -18.49
C PRO A 93 -11.35 10.25 -17.32
N ASN A 94 -12.34 9.73 -16.61
CA ASN A 94 -12.93 10.32 -15.40
C ASN A 94 -12.27 9.85 -14.09
N ASN A 95 -11.23 9.03 -14.13
CA ASN A 95 -10.36 8.85 -12.98
C ASN A 95 -9.45 10.09 -12.84
N ILE A 96 -9.48 10.72 -11.67
CA ILE A 96 -8.93 12.05 -11.42
C ILE A 96 -7.44 12.08 -11.06
N LEU A 97 -6.80 10.91 -10.91
CA LEU A 97 -5.37 10.82 -10.60
C LEU A 97 -4.53 11.39 -11.75
N LYS A 98 -3.53 12.18 -11.41
CA LYS A 98 -2.73 12.96 -12.38
C LYS A 98 -1.59 12.14 -12.99
N ASP A 99 -0.98 11.27 -12.19
CA ASP A 99 0.18 10.47 -12.59
C ASP A 99 0.24 9.12 -11.85
N LYS A 100 1.21 8.30 -12.21
CA LYS A 100 1.47 7.01 -11.60
C LYS A 100 1.92 7.11 -10.13
N ASN A 101 2.48 8.25 -9.70
CA ASN A 101 2.87 8.45 -8.31
C ASN A 101 1.61 8.52 -7.44
N GLU A 102 0.62 9.34 -7.84
CA GLU A 102 -0.67 9.41 -7.13
C GLU A 102 -1.37 8.04 -7.11
N ALA A 103 -1.25 7.26 -8.19
CA ALA A 103 -1.84 5.92 -8.25
C ALA A 103 -1.20 4.95 -7.23
N LEU A 104 0.12 4.95 -7.10
CA LEU A 104 0.81 4.11 -6.10
C LEU A 104 0.49 4.55 -4.68
N ILE A 105 0.45 5.86 -4.43
CA ILE A 105 0.09 6.39 -3.12
C ILE A 105 -1.32 5.95 -2.74
N LEU A 106 -2.30 6.16 -3.63
CA LEU A 106 -3.68 5.74 -3.36
C LEU A 106 -3.80 4.23 -3.21
N ALA A 107 -3.14 3.44 -4.06
CA ALA A 107 -3.14 1.98 -3.98
C ALA A 107 -2.62 1.47 -2.63
N SER A 108 -1.58 2.11 -2.08
CA SER A 108 -1.03 1.74 -0.77
C SER A 108 -1.99 2.03 0.40
N ILE A 109 -2.81 3.08 0.28
CA ILE A 109 -3.84 3.39 1.28
C ILE A 109 -4.97 2.37 1.17
N ILE A 110 -5.44 2.07 -0.04
CA ILE A 110 -6.48 1.05 -0.29
C ILE A 110 -6.03 -0.31 0.25
N GLU A 111 -4.75 -0.68 0.04
CA GLU A 111 -4.17 -1.93 0.56
C GLU A 111 -4.29 -2.05 2.08
N LYS A 112 -4.12 -0.95 2.79
CA LYS A 112 -4.16 -0.92 4.26
C LYS A 112 -5.56 -0.76 4.84
N GLU A 113 -6.53 -0.27 4.06
CA GLU A 113 -7.92 -0.06 4.48
C GLU A 113 -8.81 -1.26 4.17
N ALA A 114 -8.60 -1.93 3.02
CA ALA A 114 -9.49 -2.99 2.57
C ALA A 114 -9.36 -4.26 3.40
N GLY A 115 -10.47 -4.75 3.92
CA GLY A 115 -10.54 -6.04 4.60
C GLY A 115 -10.53 -7.26 3.64
N ASN A 116 -10.88 -7.03 2.37
CA ASN A 116 -10.86 -8.04 1.30
C ASN A 116 -10.75 -7.38 -0.09
N ASP A 117 -10.38 -8.15 -1.10
CA ASP A 117 -10.18 -7.64 -2.47
C ASP A 117 -11.46 -7.13 -3.15
N ASN A 118 -12.64 -7.68 -2.80
CA ASN A 118 -13.91 -7.32 -3.45
C ASN A 118 -14.33 -5.87 -3.16
N GLU A 119 -13.88 -5.29 -2.06
CA GLU A 119 -14.23 -3.92 -1.66
C GLU A 119 -13.22 -2.87 -2.15
N LYS A 120 -12.05 -3.28 -2.62
CA LYS A 120 -10.97 -2.36 -3.00
C LYS A 120 -11.40 -1.32 -4.03
N SER A 121 -12.16 -1.73 -5.05
CA SER A 121 -12.68 -0.79 -6.06
C SER A 121 -13.69 0.20 -5.48
N LEU A 122 -14.51 -0.22 -4.52
CA LEU A 122 -15.48 0.66 -3.88
C LEU A 122 -14.79 1.64 -2.92
N ILE A 123 -13.82 1.18 -2.12
CA ILE A 123 -12.96 2.02 -1.27
C ILE A 123 -12.19 3.04 -2.13
N ALA A 124 -11.64 2.60 -3.26
CA ALA A 124 -10.98 3.48 -4.22
C ALA A 124 -11.93 4.59 -4.71
N SER A 125 -13.17 4.24 -5.06
CA SER A 125 -14.16 5.20 -5.54
C SER A 125 -14.53 6.25 -4.48
N VAL A 126 -14.58 5.86 -3.20
CA VAL A 126 -14.79 6.80 -2.08
C VAL A 126 -13.60 7.76 -1.97
N PHE A 127 -12.38 7.26 -1.96
CA PHE A 127 -11.19 8.12 -1.86
C PHE A 127 -11.05 9.05 -3.06
N LEU A 128 -11.27 8.55 -4.28
CA LEU A 128 -11.28 9.38 -5.50
C LEU A 128 -12.35 10.47 -5.39
N LYS A 129 -13.55 10.16 -4.88
CA LYS A 129 -14.60 11.16 -4.68
C LYS A 129 -14.22 12.19 -3.64
N ARG A 130 -13.62 11.80 -2.52
CA ARG A 130 -13.10 12.73 -1.50
C ARG A 130 -12.04 13.68 -2.07
N ILE A 131 -11.09 13.14 -2.88
CA ILE A 131 -10.06 13.96 -3.55
C ILE A 131 -10.73 14.95 -4.52
N GLU A 132 -11.67 14.49 -5.34
CA GLU A 132 -12.40 15.31 -6.32
C GLU A 132 -13.04 16.54 -5.67
N ILE A 133 -13.67 16.37 -4.51
CA ILE A 133 -14.38 17.45 -3.80
C ILE A 133 -13.51 18.19 -2.75
N GLY A 134 -12.20 17.89 -2.67
CA GLY A 134 -11.29 18.49 -1.68
C GLY A 134 -11.56 18.08 -0.23
N MET A 135 -12.18 16.91 -0.01
CA MET A 135 -12.40 16.32 1.30
C MET A 135 -11.14 15.59 1.78
N ARG A 136 -10.89 15.57 3.08
CA ARG A 136 -9.77 14.83 3.69
C ARG A 136 -10.02 13.33 3.58
N LEU A 137 -8.94 12.52 3.37
CA LEU A 137 -9.08 11.07 3.25
C LEU A 137 -9.39 10.40 4.59
N GLN A 138 -8.83 10.89 5.69
CA GLN A 138 -9.07 10.40 7.06
C GLN A 138 -8.86 8.87 7.16
N ALA A 139 -7.73 8.42 6.67
CA ALA A 139 -7.31 7.02 6.67
C ALA A 139 -6.31 6.79 7.81
N ASP A 140 -6.68 6.01 8.83
CA ASP A 140 -5.85 5.72 10.00
C ASP A 140 -4.47 5.16 9.64
N PRO A 141 -4.31 4.25 8.66
CA PRO A 141 -3.01 3.73 8.28
C PRO A 141 -1.99 4.80 7.87
N THR A 142 -2.45 5.95 7.39
CA THR A 142 -1.55 7.06 7.04
C THR A 142 -0.93 7.71 8.28
N ILE A 143 -1.68 7.81 9.38
CA ILE A 143 -1.14 8.29 10.68
C ILE A 143 -0.09 7.29 11.16
N ILE A 144 -0.43 6.00 11.18
CA ILE A 144 0.45 4.91 11.64
C ILE A 144 1.78 4.95 10.89
N TYR A 145 1.73 5.07 9.56
CA TYR A 145 2.96 5.12 8.74
C TYR A 145 3.85 6.31 9.13
N GLY A 146 3.27 7.48 9.34
CA GLY A 146 4.02 8.67 9.75
C GLY A 146 4.64 8.57 11.15
N LEU A 147 4.19 7.62 11.99
CA LEU A 147 4.75 7.33 13.32
C LEU A 147 5.84 6.25 13.28
N LEU A 148 6.02 5.53 12.14
CA LEU A 148 7.07 4.52 12.03
C LEU A 148 8.46 5.13 12.10
N PRO A 149 9.47 4.38 12.63
CA PRO A 149 9.37 3.00 13.15
C PRO A 149 8.92 2.90 14.61
N ASN A 150 8.51 4.01 15.25
CA ASN A 150 8.28 4.11 16.71
C ASN A 150 6.80 3.97 17.10
N PHE A 151 5.92 3.52 16.21
CA PHE A 151 4.51 3.29 16.49
C PHE A 151 4.33 2.21 17.58
N ASP A 152 3.62 2.54 18.66
CA ASP A 152 3.44 1.68 19.84
C ASP A 152 2.22 0.75 19.77
N GLY A 153 1.45 0.80 18.67
CA GLY A 153 0.30 -0.10 18.44
C GLY A 153 -1.06 0.55 18.67
N ASP A 154 -1.13 1.78 19.20
CA ASP A 154 -2.37 2.50 19.43
C ASP A 154 -2.31 3.95 18.90
N ILE A 155 -3.36 4.37 18.20
CA ILE A 155 -3.50 5.75 17.70
C ILE A 155 -4.13 6.62 18.79
N LYS A 156 -3.37 7.57 19.29
CA LYS A 156 -3.83 8.51 20.31
C LYS A 156 -4.52 9.72 19.67
N LYS A 157 -5.36 10.39 20.45
CA LYS A 157 -5.99 11.64 20.00
C LYS A 157 -4.97 12.71 19.60
N SER A 158 -3.80 12.74 20.25
CA SER A 158 -2.67 13.60 19.87
C SER A 158 -2.19 13.32 18.45
N ASP A 159 -2.12 12.06 18.04
CA ASP A 159 -1.62 11.66 16.74
C ASP A 159 -2.61 12.06 15.62
N ILE A 160 -3.92 11.90 15.88
CA ILE A 160 -4.99 12.35 14.97
C ILE A 160 -4.91 13.88 14.77
N LEU A 161 -4.56 14.64 15.80
CA LEU A 161 -4.49 16.10 15.76
C LEU A 161 -3.10 16.64 15.36
N ASP A 162 -2.11 15.78 15.16
CA ASP A 162 -0.75 16.19 14.82
C ASP A 162 -0.69 16.73 13.38
N LYS A 163 -0.41 18.03 13.29
CA LYS A 163 -0.23 18.75 12.01
C LYS A 163 1.19 18.60 11.45
N ASN A 164 2.13 18.12 12.26
CA ASN A 164 3.53 17.97 11.85
C ASN A 164 3.78 16.62 11.17
N ASN A 165 2.89 15.64 11.35
CA ASN A 165 2.95 14.39 10.60
C ASN A 165 2.48 14.62 9.16
N PRO A 166 3.39 14.59 8.16
CA PRO A 166 3.05 14.89 6.76
C PRO A 166 2.16 13.82 6.11
N TYR A 167 2.04 12.64 6.74
CA TYR A 167 1.16 11.57 6.29
C TYR A 167 -0.25 11.67 6.85
N ASN A 168 -0.49 12.50 7.87
CA ASN A 168 -1.76 12.56 8.57
C ASN A 168 -2.90 13.09 7.68
N THR A 169 -3.63 12.19 7.04
CA THR A 169 -4.76 12.53 6.16
C THR A 169 -6.01 13.06 6.90
N TYR A 170 -5.98 13.14 8.24
CA TYR A 170 -6.94 13.93 9.01
C TYR A 170 -6.61 15.41 9.02
N MET A 171 -5.35 15.78 8.73
CA MET A 171 -4.88 17.17 8.74
C MET A 171 -4.65 17.72 7.33
N ILE A 172 -4.17 16.90 6.40
CA ILE A 172 -3.93 17.29 5.00
C ILE A 172 -5.17 17.04 4.12
N LYS A 173 -5.34 17.84 3.04
CA LYS A 173 -6.42 17.69 2.05
C LYS A 173 -5.95 17.07 0.74
N SER A 174 -4.86 16.34 0.77
CA SER A 174 -4.23 15.71 -0.39
C SER A 174 -3.83 14.28 -0.07
N LEU A 175 -3.32 13.58 -1.06
CA LEU A 175 -2.57 12.36 -0.84
C LEU A 175 -1.31 12.65 0.02
N PRO A 176 -0.84 11.69 0.84
CA PRO A 176 0.42 11.81 1.55
C PRO A 176 1.60 11.88 0.55
N PRO A 177 2.81 12.25 1.02
CA PRO A 177 3.96 12.50 0.13
C PRO A 177 4.49 11.24 -0.57
N THR A 178 4.27 10.06 0.00
CA THR A 178 4.70 8.77 -0.57
C THR A 178 3.64 7.70 -0.34
N PRO A 179 3.70 6.55 -1.00
CA PRO A 179 3.01 5.35 -0.55
C PRO A 179 3.32 5.04 0.92
N ILE A 180 2.45 4.29 1.58
CA ILE A 180 2.57 3.88 2.99
C ILE A 180 2.80 2.38 3.17
N ALA A 181 2.78 1.62 2.08
CA ALA A 181 3.04 0.18 2.03
C ALA A 181 3.21 -0.27 0.57
N ILE A 182 3.68 -1.51 0.39
CA ILE A 182 3.72 -2.20 -0.89
C ILE A 182 2.29 -2.61 -1.28
N PRO A 183 1.71 -2.06 -2.38
CA PRO A 183 0.35 -2.40 -2.77
C PRO A 183 0.30 -3.74 -3.53
N SER A 184 -0.78 -4.50 -3.36
CA SER A 184 -1.10 -5.65 -4.20
C SER A 184 -1.51 -5.23 -5.61
N LEU A 185 -1.56 -6.21 -6.54
CA LEU A 185 -2.10 -5.99 -7.89
C LEU A 185 -3.52 -5.44 -7.84
N THR A 186 -4.39 -6.04 -7.01
CA THR A 186 -5.81 -5.65 -6.88
C THR A 186 -5.98 -4.25 -6.33
N SER A 187 -5.08 -3.78 -5.46
CA SER A 187 -5.09 -2.39 -4.97
C SER A 187 -4.63 -1.39 -6.04
N ILE A 188 -3.63 -1.76 -6.86
CA ILE A 188 -3.20 -0.94 -8.00
C ILE A 188 -4.32 -0.84 -9.05
N GLU A 189 -4.96 -1.97 -9.38
CA GLU A 189 -6.11 -2.02 -10.27
C GLU A 189 -7.26 -1.13 -9.74
N ALA A 190 -7.59 -1.24 -8.46
CA ALA A 190 -8.61 -0.42 -7.83
C ALA A 190 -8.29 1.08 -7.93
N ALA A 191 -7.06 1.49 -7.63
CA ALA A 191 -6.66 2.89 -7.71
C ALA A 191 -6.73 3.44 -9.14
N VAL A 192 -6.25 2.68 -10.13
CA VAL A 192 -6.11 3.14 -11.52
C VAL A 192 -7.42 3.03 -12.30
N LEU A 193 -8.18 1.96 -12.10
CA LEU A 193 -9.35 1.65 -12.95
C LEU A 193 -10.67 2.14 -12.37
N SER A 194 -10.72 2.51 -11.07
CA SER A 194 -11.94 3.08 -10.48
C SER A 194 -12.10 4.55 -10.82
N THR A 195 -13.31 5.05 -10.60
CA THR A 195 -13.68 6.47 -10.79
C THR A 195 -14.39 6.98 -9.55
N PRO A 196 -14.46 8.31 -9.33
CA PRO A 196 -15.22 8.88 -8.23
C PRO A 196 -16.66 8.33 -8.18
N GLY A 197 -17.04 7.80 -7.02
CA GLY A 197 -18.36 7.19 -6.81
C GLY A 197 -19.35 8.12 -6.11
N GLU A 198 -20.44 7.53 -5.60
CA GLU A 198 -21.47 8.26 -4.86
C GLU A 198 -21.22 8.28 -3.35
N TYR A 199 -20.49 7.28 -2.83
CA TYR A 199 -20.24 7.15 -1.40
C TYR A 199 -19.11 8.07 -0.94
N LEU A 200 -19.27 8.60 0.27
CA LEU A 200 -18.26 9.46 0.92
C LEU A 200 -17.70 8.85 2.20
N PHE A 201 -18.40 7.87 2.78
CA PHE A 201 -18.04 7.28 4.07
C PHE A 201 -18.13 5.76 3.99
N PHE A 202 -17.30 5.10 4.79
CA PHE A 202 -17.40 3.67 5.07
C PHE A 202 -17.06 3.39 6.52
N VAL A 203 -17.58 2.33 7.08
CA VAL A 203 -17.32 1.84 8.43
C VAL A 203 -17.32 0.32 8.42
N ALA A 204 -16.37 -0.29 9.14
CA ALA A 204 -16.31 -1.74 9.26
C ALA A 204 -17.61 -2.28 9.89
N ASN A 205 -18.30 -3.19 9.20
CA ASN A 205 -19.48 -3.89 9.71
C ASN A 205 -19.17 -5.35 10.11
N THR A 206 -18.07 -5.90 9.58
CA THR A 206 -17.47 -7.16 10.00
C THR A 206 -15.93 -7.01 9.98
N PRO A 207 -15.15 -8.01 10.47
CA PRO A 207 -13.70 -7.95 10.36
C PRO A 207 -13.14 -7.81 8.94
N THR A 208 -13.95 -8.14 7.92
CA THR A 208 -13.50 -8.17 6.51
C THR A 208 -14.39 -7.40 5.56
N SER A 209 -15.41 -6.66 6.04
CA SER A 209 -16.32 -5.93 5.18
C SER A 209 -16.76 -4.60 5.78
N HIS A 210 -17.20 -3.68 4.89
CA HIS A 210 -17.60 -2.33 5.25
C HIS A 210 -19.03 -2.04 4.79
N TYR A 211 -19.71 -1.15 5.54
CA TYR A 211 -20.92 -0.48 5.12
C TYR A 211 -20.54 0.89 4.55
N PHE A 212 -21.09 1.20 3.37
CA PHE A 212 -20.82 2.45 2.64
C PHE A 212 -22.02 3.38 2.72
N SER A 213 -21.79 4.67 2.95
CA SER A 213 -22.84 5.70 3.06
C SER A 213 -22.49 6.94 2.24
N LYS A 214 -23.55 7.61 1.73
CA LYS A 214 -23.43 8.81 0.92
C LYS A 214 -23.37 10.07 1.77
N THR A 215 -24.06 10.08 2.90
CA THR A 215 -24.14 11.22 3.82
C THR A 215 -23.53 10.91 5.17
N TYR A 216 -23.14 11.97 5.89
CA TYR A 216 -22.62 11.84 7.25
C TYR A 216 -23.68 11.33 8.24
N ASP A 217 -24.93 11.71 8.04
CA ASP A 217 -26.04 11.25 8.90
C ASP A 217 -26.30 9.75 8.75
N GLU A 218 -26.26 9.21 7.51
CA GLU A 218 -26.31 7.77 7.26
C GLU A 218 -25.13 7.05 7.94
N HIS A 219 -23.91 7.61 7.84
CA HIS A 219 -22.71 7.06 8.46
C HIS A 219 -22.84 7.01 9.99
N LEU A 220 -23.26 8.11 10.63
CA LEU A 220 -23.50 8.14 12.08
C LEU A 220 -24.59 7.17 12.53
N SER A 221 -25.67 7.06 11.76
CA SER A 221 -26.74 6.11 12.02
C SER A 221 -26.22 4.67 12.01
N MET A 222 -25.34 4.32 11.05
CA MET A 222 -24.76 3.00 10.96
C MET A 222 -23.78 2.74 12.11
N ILE A 223 -22.91 3.68 12.46
CA ILE A 223 -22.00 3.58 13.62
C ILE A 223 -22.79 3.25 14.89
N LYS A 224 -23.93 3.94 15.10
CA LYS A 224 -24.83 3.69 16.24
C LYS A 224 -25.44 2.29 16.18
N THR A 225 -25.90 1.85 15.01
CA THR A 225 -26.50 0.53 14.80
C THR A 225 -25.50 -0.60 15.07
N LEU A 226 -24.24 -0.40 14.69
CA LEU A 226 -23.14 -1.35 14.90
C LEU A 226 -22.57 -1.31 16.34
N GLY A 227 -23.02 -0.39 17.19
CA GLY A 227 -22.53 -0.25 18.56
C GLY A 227 -21.08 0.25 18.66
N LEU A 228 -20.58 0.94 17.62
CA LEU A 228 -19.21 1.46 17.54
C LEU A 228 -19.05 2.87 18.15
N ASN A 229 -20.06 3.34 18.88
CA ASN A 229 -19.97 4.61 19.62
C ASN A 229 -18.94 4.46 20.78
N LYS A 230 -17.81 5.11 20.64
CA LYS A 230 -16.83 5.36 21.72
C LYS A 230 -16.99 6.76 22.25
#